data_5edbbf2c163a128df1e9ed0720901820
#
_entry.id   5edbbf2c163a128df1e9ed0720901820
#
_cell.length_a   1.000
_cell.length_b   1.000
_cell.length_c   1.000
_cell.angle_alpha   90.00
_cell.angle_beta   90.00
_cell.angle_gamma   90.00
#
_symmetry.space_group_name_H-M   'P 1'
#
loop_
_entity.id
_entity.type
_entity.pdbx_description
1 polymer ?
#
loop_
_entity_poly.entity_id
_entity_poly.type
_entity_poly.pdbx_seq_one_letter_code
_entity_poly.pdbx_strand_id
1 'polypeptide(L)'
;MMANKKKVIVTGFEPFGNHAVNSSWVAVQVELERLGLGEAVDLFVCEVPVEYQAVQRLLPSLWKERQPQLVVHVGVSGLATTVTLEQCGHNKGYKRLDNCSFCPASQCCMERGPSCISSVLDMETVCKRVNASDIGVAVSVSRDAGRYLCDYTYYTSLYLGQGRSAFVHVPPLGKPYCSQELGRALQAVVWEMLDLLDQGRTEEEHKHNEHCNHKHQHQHHH
;
A
#
# COMPACT_ATOMS: atom_id res chain seq x y z
N MET A 1 18.83 -8.47 23.42
CA MET A 1 17.72 -7.59 22.99
C MET A 1 17.10 -8.16 21.74
N MET A 2 15.83 -8.52 21.81
CA MET A 2 15.10 -8.83 20.57
C MET A 2 14.93 -7.53 19.78
N ALA A 3 15.37 -7.52 18.51
CA ALA A 3 15.09 -6.42 17.62
C ALA A 3 13.55 -6.29 17.45
N ASN A 4 13.03 -5.07 17.51
CA ASN A 4 11.62 -4.82 17.24
C ASN A 4 11.29 -5.24 15.80
N LYS A 5 10.25 -6.08 15.66
CA LYS A 5 9.76 -6.49 14.34
C LYS A 5 9.15 -5.29 13.63
N LYS A 6 9.33 -5.22 12.32
CA LYS A 6 8.63 -4.26 11.47
C LYS A 6 7.17 -4.68 11.37
N LYS A 7 6.26 -3.75 11.65
CA LYS A 7 4.82 -3.99 11.57
C LYS A 7 4.31 -3.60 10.20
N VAL A 8 3.76 -4.55 9.47
CA VAL A 8 3.21 -4.36 8.13
C VAL A 8 1.77 -4.87 8.12
N ILE A 9 0.87 -4.05 7.63
CA ILE A 9 -0.52 -4.43 7.37
C ILE A 9 -0.69 -4.60 5.87
N VAL A 10 -1.26 -5.71 5.44
CA VAL A 10 -1.66 -5.95 4.06
C VAL A 10 -3.14 -6.25 4.02
N THR A 11 -3.88 -5.52 3.20
CA THR A 11 -5.33 -5.70 3.07
C THR A 11 -5.70 -6.23 1.69
N GLY A 12 -6.80 -6.97 1.63
CA GLY A 12 -7.51 -7.29 0.40
C GLY A 12 -8.97 -6.88 0.55
N PHE A 13 -9.75 -7.01 -0.51
CA PHE A 13 -11.17 -6.63 -0.50
C PHE A 13 -12.09 -7.84 -0.51
N GLU A 14 -13.27 -7.67 0.08
CA GLU A 14 -14.36 -8.63 -0.01
C GLU A 14 -14.89 -8.74 -1.46
N PRO A 15 -15.65 -9.79 -1.78
CA PRO A 15 -16.36 -9.90 -3.06
C PRO A 15 -17.28 -8.70 -3.32
N PHE A 16 -17.39 -8.28 -4.58
CA PHE A 16 -18.27 -7.18 -4.98
C PHE A 16 -18.92 -7.46 -6.35
N GLY A 17 -20.07 -6.84 -6.61
CA GLY A 17 -20.83 -7.05 -7.84
C GLY A 17 -21.18 -8.52 -8.03
N ASN A 18 -20.96 -9.05 -9.23
CA ASN A 18 -21.20 -10.45 -9.57
C ASN A 18 -20.01 -11.37 -9.29
N HIS A 19 -18.94 -10.86 -8.67
CA HIS A 19 -17.74 -11.63 -8.36
C HIS A 19 -17.89 -12.31 -6.99
N ALA A 20 -18.11 -13.63 -6.98
CA ALA A 20 -18.19 -14.42 -5.75
C ALA A 20 -16.84 -14.55 -5.03
N VAL A 21 -15.73 -14.32 -5.73
CA VAL A 21 -14.36 -14.38 -5.21
C VAL A 21 -13.63 -13.12 -5.60
N ASN A 22 -12.93 -12.51 -4.66
CA ASN A 22 -12.05 -11.37 -4.94
C ASN A 22 -10.59 -11.85 -4.95
N SER A 23 -9.93 -11.70 -6.10
CA SER A 23 -8.53 -12.13 -6.28
C SER A 23 -7.58 -11.49 -5.28
N SER A 24 -7.84 -10.25 -4.87
CA SER A 24 -6.97 -9.54 -3.93
C SER A 24 -6.96 -10.21 -2.56
N TRP A 25 -8.13 -10.60 -2.05
CA TRP A 25 -8.21 -11.28 -0.76
C TRP A 25 -7.61 -12.68 -0.80
N VAL A 26 -7.83 -13.42 -1.90
CA VAL A 26 -7.20 -14.74 -2.09
C VAL A 26 -5.67 -14.62 -2.09
N ALA A 27 -5.12 -13.67 -2.85
CA ALA A 27 -3.68 -13.46 -2.91
C ALA A 27 -3.09 -13.06 -1.55
N VAL A 28 -3.79 -12.25 -0.78
CA VAL A 28 -3.34 -11.79 0.55
C VAL A 28 -3.52 -12.87 1.61
N GLN A 29 -4.75 -13.34 1.82
CA GLN A 29 -5.08 -14.20 2.95
C GLN A 29 -4.66 -15.66 2.71
N VAL A 30 -4.93 -16.21 1.53
CA VAL A 30 -4.59 -17.61 1.27
C VAL A 30 -3.10 -17.78 0.98
N GLU A 31 -2.51 -16.88 0.21
CA GLU A 31 -1.16 -17.08 -0.29
C GLU A 31 -0.10 -16.28 0.48
N LEU A 32 -0.22 -14.95 0.59
CA LEU A 32 0.79 -14.14 1.25
C LEU A 32 0.90 -14.44 2.74
N GLU A 33 -0.22 -14.58 3.44
CA GLU A 33 -0.22 -14.91 4.86
C GLU A 33 0.46 -16.26 5.11
N ARG A 34 0.23 -17.25 4.25
CA ARG A 34 0.89 -18.54 4.32
C ARG A 34 2.38 -18.46 4.07
N LEU A 35 2.82 -17.67 3.08
CA LEU A 35 4.25 -17.45 2.79
C LEU A 35 4.93 -16.65 3.89
N GLY A 36 4.25 -15.65 4.42
CA GLY A 36 4.80 -14.69 5.37
C GLY A 36 5.85 -13.76 4.75
N LEU A 37 6.41 -12.91 5.58
CA LEU A 37 7.44 -11.94 5.21
C LEU A 37 8.75 -12.13 6.01
N GLY A 38 8.92 -13.29 6.62
CA GLY A 38 10.07 -13.61 7.46
C GLY A 38 9.90 -13.21 8.92
N GLU A 39 10.84 -13.62 9.75
CA GLU A 39 10.78 -13.43 11.22
C GLU A 39 10.96 -11.96 11.64
N ALA A 40 11.60 -11.15 10.80
CA ALA A 40 11.82 -9.72 11.08
C ALA A 40 10.59 -8.85 10.85
N VAL A 41 9.52 -9.41 10.28
CA VAL A 41 8.29 -8.68 9.94
C VAL A 41 7.10 -9.30 10.67
N ASP A 42 6.36 -8.45 11.37
CA ASP A 42 5.06 -8.78 11.95
C ASP A 42 3.99 -8.42 10.90
N LEU A 43 3.50 -9.43 10.20
CA LEU A 43 2.50 -9.29 9.15
C LEU A 43 1.10 -9.47 9.73
N PHE A 44 0.26 -8.46 9.57
CA PHE A 44 -1.17 -8.53 9.83
C PHE A 44 -1.95 -8.38 8.53
N VAL A 45 -2.85 -9.30 8.25
CA VAL A 45 -3.72 -9.24 7.08
C VAL A 45 -5.16 -8.95 7.48
N CYS A 46 -5.86 -8.18 6.67
CA CYS A 46 -7.20 -7.71 6.95
C CYS A 46 -8.04 -7.62 5.68
N GLU A 47 -9.27 -8.10 5.73
CA GLU A 47 -10.24 -7.94 4.66
C GLU A 47 -10.98 -6.60 4.82
N VAL A 48 -11.08 -5.84 3.74
CA VAL A 48 -11.75 -4.54 3.72
C VAL A 48 -13.06 -4.68 2.96
N PRO A 49 -14.19 -4.28 3.56
CA PRO A 49 -15.46 -4.22 2.86
C PRO A 49 -15.42 -3.21 1.70
N VAL A 50 -16.11 -3.52 0.61
CA VAL A 50 -16.26 -2.61 -0.54
C VAL A 50 -17.35 -1.57 -0.21
N GLU A 51 -17.07 -0.75 0.80
CA GLU A 51 -17.96 0.23 1.38
C GLU A 51 -17.16 1.43 1.87
N TYR A 52 -17.52 2.63 1.42
CA TYR A 52 -16.83 3.87 1.80
C TYR A 52 -16.85 4.11 3.31
N GLN A 53 -18.01 3.92 3.94
CA GLN A 53 -18.15 4.15 5.39
C GLN A 53 -17.35 3.13 6.21
N ALA A 54 -17.26 1.89 5.76
CA ALA A 54 -16.45 0.87 6.41
C ALA A 54 -14.96 1.22 6.35
N VAL A 55 -14.49 1.72 5.21
CA VAL A 55 -13.11 2.20 5.05
C VAL A 55 -12.83 3.36 6.01
N GLN A 56 -13.76 4.32 6.12
CA GLN A 56 -13.62 5.47 7.03
C GLN A 56 -13.52 5.06 8.50
N ARG A 57 -14.15 3.97 8.91
CA ARG A 57 -14.07 3.45 10.27
C ARG A 57 -12.84 2.58 10.50
N LEU A 58 -12.55 1.68 9.55
CA LEU A 58 -11.54 0.64 9.71
C LEU A 58 -10.11 1.19 9.63
N LEU A 59 -9.82 2.05 8.66
CA LEU A 59 -8.46 2.50 8.43
C LEU A 59 -7.88 3.35 9.58
N PRO A 60 -8.62 4.31 10.14
CA PRO A 60 -8.12 5.03 11.32
C PRO A 60 -7.80 4.09 12.48
N SER A 61 -8.61 3.07 12.74
CA SER A 61 -8.35 2.07 13.78
C SER A 61 -7.08 1.28 13.49
N LEU A 62 -6.88 0.80 12.27
CA LEU A 62 -5.68 0.06 11.88
C LEU A 62 -4.40 0.88 12.10
N TRP A 63 -4.40 2.14 11.66
CA TRP A 63 -3.24 3.02 11.81
C TRP A 63 -2.97 3.39 13.27
N LYS A 64 -4.01 3.67 14.04
CA LYS A 64 -3.88 4.07 15.45
C LYS A 64 -3.50 2.92 16.36
N GLU A 65 -4.17 1.79 16.25
CA GLU A 65 -4.03 0.67 17.19
C GLU A 65 -2.78 -0.15 16.91
N ARG A 66 -2.42 -0.34 15.65
CA ARG A 66 -1.30 -1.18 15.24
C ARG A 66 -0.02 -0.43 14.97
N GLN A 67 -0.11 0.86 14.69
CA GLN A 67 1.06 1.72 14.39
C GLN A 67 2.01 1.08 13.37
N PRO A 68 1.52 0.73 12.17
CA PRO A 68 2.33 0.05 11.18
C PRO A 68 3.39 0.98 10.59
N GLN A 69 4.50 0.39 10.14
CA GLN A 69 5.51 1.10 9.37
C GLN A 69 5.12 1.22 7.91
N LEU A 70 4.32 0.28 7.41
CA LEU A 70 3.80 0.25 6.05
C LEU A 70 2.43 -0.41 6.03
N VAL A 71 1.51 0.18 5.29
CA VAL A 71 0.22 -0.45 4.93
C VAL A 71 0.17 -0.64 3.43
N VAL A 72 -0.02 -1.88 2.99
CA VAL A 72 -0.15 -2.23 1.58
C VAL A 72 -1.59 -2.71 1.33
N HIS A 73 -2.30 -1.98 0.51
CA HIS A 73 -3.63 -2.37 0.05
C HIS A 73 -3.54 -3.13 -1.27
N VAL A 74 -4.29 -4.20 -1.41
CA VAL A 74 -4.35 -5.01 -2.63
C VAL A 74 -5.78 -5.03 -3.13
N GLY A 75 -5.98 -4.70 -4.40
CA GLY A 75 -7.27 -4.71 -5.06
C GLY A 75 -7.20 -5.41 -6.42
N VAL A 76 -8.33 -5.89 -6.92
CA VAL A 76 -8.42 -6.48 -8.26
C VAL A 76 -8.76 -5.42 -9.29
N SER A 77 -8.07 -5.46 -10.42
CA SER A 77 -8.45 -4.71 -11.63
C SER A 77 -8.81 -5.69 -12.73
N GLY A 78 -10.06 -5.64 -13.20
CA GLY A 78 -10.57 -6.56 -14.22
C GLY A 78 -9.88 -6.44 -15.58
N LEU A 79 -9.24 -5.32 -15.86
CA LEU A 79 -8.52 -5.05 -17.10
C LEU A 79 -6.99 -5.24 -16.97
N ALA A 80 -6.48 -5.45 -15.76
CA ALA A 80 -5.05 -5.62 -15.53
C ALA A 80 -4.56 -6.97 -16.07
N THR A 81 -3.37 -6.96 -16.66
CA THR A 81 -2.63 -8.15 -17.10
C THR A 81 -1.30 -8.28 -16.38
N THR A 82 -0.96 -7.30 -15.56
CA THR A 82 0.26 -7.25 -14.74
C THR A 82 -0.12 -6.97 -13.29
N VAL A 83 0.80 -7.22 -12.37
CA VAL A 83 0.74 -6.67 -11.01
C VAL A 83 1.13 -5.21 -11.08
N THR A 84 0.22 -4.32 -10.74
CA THR A 84 0.37 -2.88 -10.96
C THR A 84 0.55 -2.15 -9.63
N LEU A 85 1.66 -1.43 -9.50
CA LEU A 85 1.98 -0.61 -8.34
C LEU A 85 1.45 0.81 -8.56
N GLU A 86 0.49 1.22 -7.75
CA GLU A 86 -0.09 2.55 -7.84
C GLU A 86 0.78 3.56 -7.08
N GLN A 87 1.19 4.66 -7.73
CA GLN A 87 2.07 5.65 -7.10
C GLN A 87 1.33 6.61 -6.18
N CYS A 88 0.08 6.94 -6.47
CA CYS A 88 -0.66 7.99 -5.75
C CYS A 88 -2.15 7.71 -5.67
N GLY A 89 -2.80 8.35 -4.70
CA GLY A 89 -4.25 8.36 -4.52
C GLY A 89 -4.82 9.75 -4.72
N HIS A 90 -6.12 9.82 -5.04
CA HIS A 90 -6.83 11.06 -5.39
C HIS A 90 -7.98 11.32 -4.43
N ASN A 91 -8.29 12.59 -4.23
CA ASN A 91 -9.28 13.01 -3.23
C ASN A 91 -10.70 13.16 -3.77
N LYS A 92 -10.90 13.30 -5.07
CA LYS A 92 -12.19 13.68 -5.67
C LYS A 92 -12.63 12.73 -6.77
N GLY A 93 -13.95 12.68 -7.00
CA GLY A 93 -14.54 11.97 -8.12
C GLY A 93 -15.25 10.68 -7.76
N TYR A 94 -15.50 10.43 -6.49
CA TYR A 94 -16.15 9.20 -6.00
C TYR A 94 -17.67 9.30 -6.15
N LYS A 95 -18.18 8.91 -7.33
CA LYS A 95 -19.58 8.98 -7.72
C LYS A 95 -20.29 7.63 -7.75
N ARG A 96 -19.52 6.54 -7.85
CA ARG A 96 -20.06 5.19 -7.96
C ARG A 96 -20.52 4.68 -6.58
N LEU A 97 -21.71 4.08 -6.54
CA LEU A 97 -22.26 3.49 -5.34
C LEU A 97 -21.49 2.24 -4.92
N ASP A 98 -21.27 2.08 -3.63
CA ASP A 98 -20.65 0.91 -3.03
C ASP A 98 -21.61 -0.28 -2.86
N ASN A 99 -21.18 -1.33 -2.16
CA ASN A 99 -22.01 -2.51 -1.90
C ASN A 99 -23.26 -2.21 -1.04
N CYS A 100 -23.27 -1.08 -0.34
CA CYS A 100 -24.42 -0.59 0.44
C CYS A 100 -25.23 0.50 -0.28
N SER A 101 -25.02 0.68 -1.58
CA SER A 101 -25.65 1.73 -2.39
C SER A 101 -25.37 3.14 -1.87
N PHE A 102 -24.19 3.36 -1.34
CA PHE A 102 -23.73 4.63 -0.79
C PHE A 102 -22.56 5.18 -1.61
N CYS A 103 -22.48 6.50 -1.74
CA CYS A 103 -21.26 7.21 -2.14
C CYS A 103 -21.15 8.52 -1.34
N PRO A 104 -19.95 9.09 -1.19
CA PRO A 104 -19.78 10.33 -0.45
C PRO A 104 -20.57 11.47 -1.10
N ALA A 105 -21.34 12.22 -0.32
CA ALA A 105 -22.13 13.35 -0.83
C ALA A 105 -21.25 14.44 -1.45
N SER A 106 -20.07 14.69 -0.88
CA SER A 106 -19.08 15.63 -1.40
C SER A 106 -18.27 15.06 -2.57
N GLN A 107 -18.39 13.77 -2.87
CA GLN A 107 -17.55 13.01 -3.82
C GLN A 107 -16.06 13.07 -3.49
N CYS A 108 -15.70 13.45 -2.26
CA CYS A 108 -14.34 13.56 -1.76
C CYS A 108 -14.05 12.48 -0.73
N CYS A 109 -12.77 12.11 -0.62
CA CYS A 109 -12.28 11.25 0.46
C CYS A 109 -12.12 12.04 1.76
N MET A 110 -11.39 13.15 1.72
CA MET A 110 -11.15 14.04 2.86
C MET A 110 -11.48 15.47 2.48
N GLU A 111 -12.39 16.11 3.22
CA GLU A 111 -12.67 17.53 3.04
C GLU A 111 -11.41 18.35 3.32
N ARG A 112 -11.12 19.30 2.42
CA ARG A 112 -9.93 20.16 2.50
C ARG A 112 -8.59 19.44 2.41
N GLY A 113 -8.59 18.14 2.08
CA GLY A 113 -7.35 17.41 1.80
C GLY A 113 -6.75 17.80 0.46
N PRO A 114 -5.44 17.52 0.25
CA PRO A 114 -4.81 17.74 -1.04
C PRO A 114 -5.51 16.94 -2.14
N SER A 115 -5.45 17.42 -3.38
CA SER A 115 -6.10 16.74 -4.51
C SER A 115 -5.50 15.38 -4.82
N CYS A 116 -4.22 15.20 -4.52
CA CYS A 116 -3.47 13.97 -4.75
C CYS A 116 -2.40 13.82 -3.67
N ILE A 117 -2.20 12.59 -3.19
CA ILE A 117 -1.08 12.24 -2.31
C ILE A 117 -0.28 11.12 -2.95
N SER A 118 1.02 11.32 -3.06
CA SER A 118 1.95 10.30 -3.54
C SER A 118 2.49 9.47 -2.38
N SER A 119 2.69 8.17 -2.63
CA SER A 119 3.44 7.34 -1.68
C SER A 119 4.86 7.89 -1.49
N VAL A 120 5.41 7.73 -0.29
CA VAL A 120 6.84 8.02 -0.04
C VAL A 120 7.75 7.04 -0.79
N LEU A 121 7.22 5.91 -1.23
CA LEU A 121 7.94 4.91 -2.02
C LEU A 121 7.94 5.31 -3.49
N ASP A 122 9.11 5.23 -4.12
CA ASP A 122 9.23 5.34 -5.57
C ASP A 122 8.86 4.00 -6.21
N MET A 123 7.65 3.91 -6.76
CA MET A 123 7.13 2.67 -7.34
C MET A 123 7.90 2.24 -8.60
N GLU A 124 8.50 3.17 -9.34
CA GLU A 124 9.39 2.82 -10.45
C GLU A 124 10.61 2.02 -9.98
N THR A 125 11.19 2.40 -8.85
CA THR A 125 12.31 1.67 -8.25
C THR A 125 11.89 0.28 -7.78
N VAL A 126 10.75 0.16 -7.09
CA VAL A 126 10.19 -1.14 -6.67
C VAL A 126 9.95 -2.03 -7.88
N CYS A 127 9.31 -1.49 -8.90
CA CYS A 127 9.01 -2.19 -10.15
C CYS A 127 10.28 -2.75 -10.83
N LYS A 128 11.30 -1.93 -10.97
CA LYS A 128 12.58 -2.34 -11.56
C LYS A 128 13.26 -3.46 -10.77
N ARG A 129 13.27 -3.37 -9.46
CA ARG A 129 13.90 -4.36 -8.58
C ARG A 129 13.15 -5.70 -8.63
N VAL A 130 11.83 -5.68 -8.59
CA VAL A 130 11.02 -6.90 -8.66
C VAL A 130 11.15 -7.56 -10.03
N ASN A 131 11.06 -6.79 -11.12
CA ASN A 131 11.21 -7.33 -12.47
C ASN A 131 12.63 -7.90 -12.71
N ALA A 132 13.66 -7.30 -12.12
CA ALA A 132 15.03 -7.80 -12.21
C ALA A 132 15.22 -9.15 -11.50
N SER A 133 14.40 -9.47 -10.51
CA SER A 133 14.43 -10.74 -9.77
C SER A 133 13.83 -11.93 -10.54
N ASP A 134 13.19 -11.67 -11.67
CA ASP A 134 12.60 -12.69 -12.56
C ASP A 134 11.70 -13.69 -11.83
N ILE A 135 10.69 -13.16 -11.13
CA ILE A 135 9.75 -13.96 -10.33
C ILE A 135 8.63 -14.63 -11.16
N GLY A 136 8.66 -14.48 -12.48
CA GLY A 136 7.65 -15.04 -13.39
C GLY A 136 6.35 -14.24 -13.47
N VAL A 137 6.29 -13.06 -12.85
CA VAL A 137 5.14 -12.17 -12.86
C VAL A 137 5.60 -10.78 -13.33
N ALA A 138 4.91 -10.23 -14.31
CA ALA A 138 5.20 -8.88 -14.80
C ALA A 138 4.63 -7.83 -13.85
N VAL A 139 5.46 -6.86 -13.47
CA VAL A 139 5.11 -5.74 -12.61
C VAL A 139 5.19 -4.43 -13.39
N SER A 140 4.21 -3.57 -13.21
CA SER A 140 4.12 -2.25 -13.85
C SER A 140 3.75 -1.17 -12.84
N VAL A 141 3.83 0.09 -13.25
CA VAL A 141 3.50 1.25 -12.42
C VAL A 141 2.35 2.02 -13.02
N SER A 142 1.46 2.54 -12.17
CA SER A 142 0.36 3.41 -12.55
C SER A 142 0.29 4.61 -11.60
N ARG A 143 -0.28 5.70 -12.08
CA ARG A 143 -0.55 6.90 -11.29
C ARG A 143 -2.06 7.16 -11.14
N ASP A 144 -2.90 6.22 -11.52
CA ASP A 144 -4.35 6.35 -11.43
C ASP A 144 -4.99 5.00 -11.08
N ALA A 145 -5.41 4.86 -9.84
CA ALA A 145 -6.06 3.67 -9.32
C ALA A 145 -7.59 3.64 -9.58
N GLY A 146 -8.09 4.55 -10.40
CA GLY A 146 -9.52 4.74 -10.62
C GLY A 146 -10.16 5.67 -9.58
N ARG A 147 -11.50 5.68 -9.53
CA ARG A 147 -12.25 6.52 -8.57
C ARG A 147 -13.34 5.71 -7.88
N TYR A 148 -12.91 4.64 -7.27
CA TYR A 148 -13.76 3.77 -6.48
C TYR A 148 -13.05 3.37 -5.17
N LEU A 149 -13.47 2.29 -4.55
CA LEU A 149 -12.95 1.90 -3.24
C LEU A 149 -11.43 1.70 -3.18
N CYS A 150 -10.80 1.27 -4.27
CA CYS A 150 -9.34 1.11 -4.32
C CYS A 150 -8.63 2.45 -4.10
N ASP A 151 -8.92 3.43 -4.91
CA ASP A 151 -8.31 4.76 -4.82
C ASP A 151 -8.71 5.47 -3.52
N TYR A 152 -9.97 5.35 -3.11
CA TYR A 152 -10.49 5.90 -1.86
C TYR A 152 -9.75 5.34 -0.63
N THR A 153 -9.55 4.04 -0.59
CA THR A 153 -8.80 3.35 0.47
C THR A 153 -7.34 3.80 0.46
N TYR A 154 -6.74 3.87 -0.72
CA TYR A 154 -5.35 4.29 -0.87
C TYR A 154 -5.12 5.72 -0.39
N TYR A 155 -5.94 6.66 -0.87
CA TYR A 155 -5.85 8.04 -0.43
C TYR A 155 -6.02 8.18 1.09
N THR A 156 -6.98 7.47 1.67
CA THR A 156 -7.21 7.49 3.12
C THR A 156 -5.97 7.03 3.89
N SER A 157 -5.35 5.94 3.49
CA SER A 157 -4.11 5.45 4.12
C SER A 157 -2.91 6.37 3.88
N LEU A 158 -2.77 6.95 2.69
CA LEU A 158 -1.72 7.93 2.40
C LEU A 158 -1.85 9.17 3.30
N TYR A 159 -3.08 9.62 3.50
CA TYR A 159 -3.37 10.75 4.38
C TYR A 159 -3.05 10.43 5.86
N LEU A 160 -3.56 9.31 6.36
CA LEU A 160 -3.37 8.90 7.77
C LEU A 160 -1.92 8.52 8.07
N GLY A 161 -1.24 7.87 7.14
CA GLY A 161 0.11 7.34 7.31
C GLY A 161 1.22 8.26 6.80
N GLN A 162 0.91 9.50 6.44
CA GLN A 162 1.89 10.46 5.92
C GLN A 162 2.69 9.89 4.74
N GLY A 163 2.00 9.24 3.83
CA GLY A 163 2.58 8.65 2.63
C GLY A 163 3.20 7.26 2.78
N ARG A 164 3.22 6.68 3.98
CA ARG A 164 3.76 5.33 4.23
C ARG A 164 2.76 4.22 3.89
N SER A 165 2.23 4.28 2.70
CA SER A 165 1.28 3.32 2.18
C SER A 165 1.56 3.00 0.72
N ALA A 166 1.05 1.86 0.27
CA ALA A 166 1.12 1.42 -1.10
C ALA A 166 -0.21 0.79 -1.51
N PHE A 167 -0.48 0.80 -2.79
CA PHE A 167 -1.60 0.09 -3.39
C PHE A 167 -1.11 -0.77 -4.55
N VAL A 168 -1.50 -2.03 -4.57
CA VAL A 168 -1.16 -3.00 -5.61
C VAL A 168 -2.44 -3.52 -6.25
N HIS A 169 -2.64 -3.26 -7.53
CA HIS A 169 -3.68 -3.90 -8.32
C HIS A 169 -3.18 -5.24 -8.85
N VAL A 170 -3.96 -6.29 -8.63
CA VAL A 170 -3.70 -7.62 -9.18
C VAL A 170 -4.73 -7.94 -10.26
N PRO A 171 -4.36 -8.72 -11.30
CA PRO A 171 -5.32 -9.18 -12.29
C PRO A 171 -6.25 -10.24 -11.69
N PRO A 172 -7.37 -10.55 -12.40
CA PRO A 172 -8.23 -11.67 -12.03
C PRO A 172 -7.46 -12.99 -11.99
N LEU A 173 -7.88 -13.91 -11.11
CA LEU A 173 -7.24 -15.21 -10.97
C LEU A 173 -7.25 -15.98 -12.30
N GLY A 174 -6.09 -16.55 -12.65
CA GLY A 174 -5.90 -17.33 -13.88
C GLY A 174 -5.81 -16.50 -15.16
N LYS A 175 -5.73 -15.14 -15.06
CA LYS A 175 -5.70 -14.23 -16.22
C LYS A 175 -4.64 -13.12 -16.09
N PRO A 176 -3.34 -13.42 -16.25
CA PRO A 176 -2.73 -14.72 -16.60
C PRO A 176 -2.22 -15.54 -15.41
N TYR A 177 -2.22 -15.00 -14.19
CA TYR A 177 -1.53 -15.59 -13.05
C TYR A 177 -2.47 -16.36 -12.12
N CYS A 178 -1.98 -17.48 -11.57
CA CYS A 178 -2.68 -18.20 -10.51
C CYS A 178 -2.47 -17.52 -9.14
N SER A 179 -3.22 -17.96 -8.13
CA SER A 179 -3.14 -17.37 -6.79
C SER A 179 -1.74 -17.48 -6.17
N GLN A 180 -1.06 -18.61 -6.36
CA GLN A 180 0.30 -18.82 -5.83
C GLN A 180 1.31 -17.83 -6.45
N GLU A 181 1.22 -17.59 -7.74
CA GLU A 181 2.06 -16.62 -8.44
C GLU A 181 1.83 -15.21 -7.92
N LEU A 182 0.56 -14.82 -7.71
CA LEU A 182 0.21 -13.51 -7.14
C LEU A 182 0.71 -13.37 -5.69
N GLY A 183 0.62 -14.42 -4.88
CA GLY A 183 1.14 -14.40 -3.52
C GLY A 183 2.65 -14.20 -3.46
N ARG A 184 3.40 -14.89 -4.31
CA ARG A 184 4.86 -14.71 -4.42
C ARG A 184 5.24 -13.32 -4.92
N ALA A 185 4.46 -12.79 -5.87
CA ALA A 185 4.66 -11.43 -6.37
C ALA A 185 4.44 -10.39 -5.27
N LEU A 186 3.37 -10.52 -4.47
CA LEU A 186 3.13 -9.64 -3.33
C LEU A 186 4.25 -9.72 -2.30
N GLN A 187 4.74 -10.91 -1.99
CA GLN A 187 5.87 -11.09 -1.07
C GLN A 187 7.11 -10.33 -1.56
N ALA A 188 7.48 -10.51 -2.82
CA ALA A 188 8.62 -9.83 -3.43
C ALA A 188 8.46 -8.31 -3.43
N VAL A 189 7.28 -7.82 -3.80
CA VAL A 189 6.96 -6.39 -3.83
C VAL A 189 7.07 -5.78 -2.44
N VAL A 190 6.48 -6.40 -1.43
CA VAL A 190 6.51 -5.86 -0.06
C VAL A 190 7.92 -5.87 0.51
N TRP A 191 8.72 -6.89 0.25
CA TRP A 191 10.13 -6.90 0.66
C TRP A 191 10.93 -5.73 0.07
N GLU A 192 10.76 -5.44 -1.22
CA GLU A 192 11.41 -4.30 -1.86
C GLU A 192 10.93 -2.96 -1.30
N MET A 193 9.63 -2.85 -1.00
CA MET A 193 9.08 -1.65 -0.36
C MET A 193 9.69 -1.41 1.03
N LEU A 194 9.84 -2.44 1.84
CA LEU A 194 10.46 -2.35 3.16
C LEU A 194 11.93 -1.95 3.08
N ASP A 195 12.67 -2.49 2.12
CA ASP A 195 14.06 -2.12 1.89
C ASP A 195 14.20 -0.63 1.55
N LEU A 196 13.33 -0.10 0.69
CA LEU A 196 13.33 1.32 0.36
C LEU A 196 12.99 2.22 1.54
N LEU A 197 12.05 1.82 2.38
CA LEU A 197 11.73 2.57 3.60
C LEU A 197 12.92 2.64 4.55
N ASP A 198 13.65 1.55 4.72
CA ASP A 198 14.84 1.49 5.56
C ASP A 198 15.97 2.37 5.00
N GLN A 199 16.19 2.36 3.69
CA GLN A 199 17.17 3.22 3.02
C GLN A 199 16.85 4.70 3.23
N GLY A 200 15.59 5.10 3.07
CA GLY A 200 15.15 6.49 3.31
C GLY A 200 15.39 6.96 4.73
N ARG A 201 15.17 6.13 5.74
CA ARG A 201 15.46 6.45 7.15
C ARG A 201 16.95 6.68 7.39
N THR A 202 17.81 5.83 6.84
CA THR A 202 19.27 5.96 7.00
C THR A 202 19.78 7.28 6.38
N GLU A 203 19.26 7.69 5.25
CA GLU A 203 19.63 8.95 4.60
C GLU A 203 19.16 10.18 5.40
N GLU A 204 17.96 10.14 5.99
CA GLU A 204 17.46 11.21 6.84
C GLU A 204 18.27 11.34 8.14
N GLU A 205 18.64 10.23 8.76
CA GLU A 205 19.50 10.22 9.96
C GLU A 205 20.89 10.78 9.67
N HIS A 206 21.50 10.47 8.52
CA HIS A 206 22.78 11.02 8.10
C HIS A 206 22.70 12.54 7.87
N LYS A 207 21.69 13.02 7.18
CA LYS A 207 21.47 14.45 6.94
C LYS A 207 21.26 15.22 8.23
N HIS A 208 20.56 14.63 9.20
CA HIS A 208 20.34 15.26 10.51
C HIS A 208 21.64 15.36 11.31
N ASN A 209 22.46 14.32 11.30
CA ASN A 209 23.77 14.30 11.98
C ASN A 209 24.76 15.27 11.36
N GLU A 210 24.80 15.41 10.04
CA GLU A 210 25.64 16.40 9.37
C GLU A 210 25.23 17.83 9.72
N HIS A 211 23.94 18.09 9.81
CA HIS A 211 23.42 19.42 10.18
C HIS A 211 23.69 19.77 11.65
N CYS A 212 23.67 18.80 12.54
CA CYS A 212 24.05 18.97 13.95
C CYS A 212 25.55 19.23 14.12
N ASN A 213 26.39 18.54 13.36
CA ASN A 213 27.84 18.72 13.40
C ASN A 213 28.28 20.09 12.88
N HIS A 214 27.65 20.62 11.86
CA HIS A 214 27.94 21.96 11.35
C HIS A 214 27.55 23.07 12.33
N LYS A 215 26.52 22.89 13.15
CA LYS A 215 26.12 23.87 14.17
C LYS A 215 27.09 23.92 15.36
N HIS A 216 27.76 22.83 15.67
CA HIS A 216 28.75 22.82 16.78
C HIS A 216 30.12 23.38 16.40
N GLN A 217 30.49 23.41 15.12
CA GLN A 217 31.76 23.97 14.68
C GLN A 217 31.79 25.52 14.63
N HIS A 218 30.62 26.18 14.60
CA HIS A 218 30.54 27.63 14.59
C HIS A 218 30.49 28.31 15.98
N GLN A 219 30.49 27.54 17.07
CA GLN A 219 30.45 28.09 18.43
C GLN A 219 31.80 28.15 19.14
N HIS A 220 32.93 27.82 18.50
CA HIS A 220 34.25 27.82 19.11
C HIS A 220 35.22 28.88 18.54
N HIS A 221 34.72 29.91 17.89
CA HIS A 221 35.56 31.05 17.48
C HIS A 221 34.90 32.37 17.93
N HIS A 222 35.06 32.69 19.24
CA HIS A 222 35.09 34.02 19.79
C HIS A 222 35.91 34.03 21.07
#